data_56a179665a350b7abcf2f59595fe3b60
#
_entry.id   56a179665a350b7abcf2f59595fe3b60
#
_cell.length_a   1.000
_cell.length_b   1.000
_cell.length_c   1.000
_cell.angle_alpha   90.00
_cell.angle_beta   90.00
_cell.angle_gamma   90.00
#
_symmetry.space_group_name_H-M   'P 1'
#
loop_
_entity.id
_entity.type
_entity.pdbx_description
1 polymer ?
#
loop_
_entity_poly.entity_id
_entity_poly.type
_entity_poly.pdbx_seq_one_letter_code
_entity_poly.pdbx_strand_id
1 'polypeptide(L)'
;MRRVAAIFAMSLALSWAPEADAARGDARTETRNPTATSRPAASRPAPTRTRTTSGQRAAASRGISCVPYARQVTGMDISGNGRDWWHNAAGRYARGQRPERGSVLSFPASGGMRMGHVAVVSRVVDARVIEIDHANWGGPGIRRGSIMRGVRVMDVSDANDWTRVRVQVGHSAASFGRVYPTHGFIHNRPAGSMVAQAAAPAAAQSQRPHAPLTAQQLAEARR
;
A
#
# COMPACT_ATOMS: atom_id res chain seq x y z
N MET A 1 -25.97 47.92 -19.95
CA MET A 1 -26.47 48.81 -18.85
C MET A 1 -26.94 47.96 -17.70
N ARG A 2 -26.64 48.37 -16.48
CA ARG A 2 -26.92 47.85 -15.09
C ARG A 2 -25.92 46.80 -14.65
N ARG A 3 -24.85 47.13 -13.88
CA ARG A 3 -24.65 47.67 -12.52
C ARG A 3 -25.07 46.62 -11.47
N VAL A 4 -24.04 46.03 -10.85
CA VAL A 4 -23.47 46.14 -9.50
C VAL A 4 -24.30 45.58 -8.35
N ALA A 5 -23.71 44.69 -7.59
CA ALA A 5 -23.70 44.78 -6.13
C ALA A 5 -22.60 43.90 -5.54
N ALA A 6 -21.65 44.54 -4.90
CA ALA A 6 -20.69 43.97 -3.97
C ALA A 6 -21.36 43.81 -2.61
N ILE A 7 -21.13 42.71 -1.91
CA ILE A 7 -21.45 42.62 -0.48
C ILE A 7 -20.20 42.21 0.26
N PHE A 8 -19.72 43.13 1.09
CA PHE A 8 -18.76 42.98 2.18
C PHE A 8 -19.34 42.11 3.29
N ALA A 9 -18.55 41.20 3.83
CA ALA A 9 -18.80 40.65 5.16
C ALA A 9 -17.44 40.33 5.81
N MET A 10 -17.15 41.02 6.67
CA MET A 10 -16.74 41.34 8.02
C MET A 10 -16.08 40.14 8.73
N SER A 11 -14.79 40.37 9.00
CA SER A 11 -13.91 39.56 9.83
C SER A 11 -14.37 39.56 11.29
N LEU A 12 -14.37 38.39 11.93
CA LEU A 12 -14.30 38.29 13.39
C LEU A 12 -13.07 37.43 13.75
N ALA A 13 -12.06 38.14 14.24
CA ALA A 13 -10.91 37.54 14.90
C ALA A 13 -11.29 37.25 16.36
N LEU A 14 -11.15 35.98 16.76
CA LEU A 14 -11.19 35.61 18.18
C LEU A 14 -9.78 35.19 18.58
N SER A 15 -9.13 36.06 19.30
CA SER A 15 -7.86 35.84 19.97
C SER A 15 -8.10 35.00 21.22
N TRP A 16 -7.38 33.89 21.36
CA TRP A 16 -7.29 33.20 22.64
C TRP A 16 -5.82 33.10 23.05
N ALA A 17 -5.49 33.75 24.15
CA ALA A 17 -4.19 33.71 24.81
C ALA A 17 -4.11 32.52 25.77
N PRO A 18 -2.93 31.93 26.00
CA PRO A 18 -2.73 30.94 27.06
C PRO A 18 -2.30 31.65 28.37
N GLU A 19 -2.96 31.31 29.44
CA GLU A 19 -2.47 31.60 30.80
C GLU A 19 -1.47 30.51 31.23
N ALA A 20 -0.34 31.00 31.71
CA ALA A 20 0.66 30.24 32.43
C ALA A 20 0.32 30.29 33.92
N ASP A 21 0.33 29.15 34.59
CA ASP A 21 0.37 29.14 36.04
C ASP A 21 1.53 28.29 36.55
N ALA A 22 2.33 28.95 37.36
CA ALA A 22 3.52 28.45 38.02
C ALA A 22 3.25 28.27 39.52
N ALA A 23 3.52 27.11 40.08
CA ALA A 23 3.67 26.93 41.51
C ALA A 23 4.62 25.78 41.81
N ARG A 24 5.75 26.09 42.20
CA ARG A 24 6.60 25.94 43.40
C ARG A 24 6.14 24.86 44.40
N GLY A 25 7.09 24.05 44.84
CA GLY A 25 7.00 23.26 46.06
C GLY A 25 8.26 22.43 46.31
N ASP A 26 9.13 23.01 47.12
CA ASP A 26 10.30 22.37 47.76
C ASP A 26 9.90 21.22 48.67
N ALA A 27 10.75 20.20 48.79
CA ALA A 27 11.26 19.76 50.09
C ALA A 27 12.17 18.50 49.97
N ARG A 28 13.35 18.75 50.22
CA ARG A 28 14.52 17.99 50.69
C ARG A 28 14.19 17.14 51.91
N THR A 29 14.58 15.84 51.92
CA THR A 29 14.98 15.17 53.15
C THR A 29 16.01 14.08 52.84
N GLU A 30 17.21 14.31 53.29
CA GLU A 30 18.31 13.38 53.45
C GLU A 30 18.02 12.47 54.67
N THR A 31 18.26 11.17 54.56
CA THR A 31 18.53 10.36 55.77
C THR A 31 19.42 9.18 55.44
N ARG A 32 20.60 9.31 55.91
CA ARG A 32 21.66 8.39 56.39
C ARG A 32 21.42 6.87 56.28
N ASN A 33 22.46 6.26 55.74
CA ASN A 33 22.90 4.88 55.85
C ASN A 33 23.30 4.50 57.31
N PRO A 34 23.11 3.26 57.72
CA PRO A 34 24.18 2.59 58.47
C PRO A 34 24.57 1.24 57.88
N THR A 35 25.87 1.07 57.88
CA THR A 35 26.75 -0.06 57.74
C THR A 35 26.27 -1.33 58.44
N ALA A 36 26.24 -2.46 57.72
CA ALA A 36 26.25 -3.80 58.37
C ALA A 36 26.97 -4.82 57.46
N THR A 37 28.13 -5.17 57.83
CA THR A 37 28.80 -6.46 58.04
C THR A 37 28.60 -7.55 56.98
N SER A 38 29.69 -7.84 56.33
CA SER A 38 29.97 -8.97 55.45
C SER A 38 29.81 -10.33 56.14
N ARG A 39 29.05 -11.24 55.47
CA ARG A 39 29.09 -12.69 55.72
C ARG A 39 29.25 -13.43 54.40
N PRO A 40 30.23 -14.35 54.24
CA PRO A 40 30.37 -15.09 53.01
C PRO A 40 29.34 -16.19 52.92
N ALA A 41 28.53 -16.17 51.87
CA ALA A 41 27.58 -17.22 51.54
C ALA A 41 27.97 -17.91 50.22
N ALA A 42 27.97 -19.20 50.30
CA ALA A 42 28.35 -20.20 49.33
C ALA A 42 27.86 -19.98 47.90
N SER A 43 28.75 -20.30 46.96
CA SER A 43 28.53 -20.38 45.54
C SER A 43 27.42 -21.39 45.17
N ARG A 44 26.23 -20.90 44.79
CA ARG A 44 25.25 -21.69 44.05
C ARG A 44 25.48 -21.49 42.57
N PRO A 45 25.51 -22.57 41.74
CA PRO A 45 25.63 -22.42 40.32
C PRO A 45 24.39 -21.71 39.78
N ALA A 46 24.59 -20.65 39.01
CA ALA A 46 23.56 -19.91 38.32
C ALA A 46 22.85 -20.82 37.31
N PRO A 47 21.53 -20.85 37.25
CA PRO A 47 20.82 -21.51 36.14
C PRO A 47 21.15 -20.76 34.85
N THR A 48 21.75 -21.48 33.89
CA THR A 48 21.92 -21.04 32.51
C THR A 48 20.57 -20.57 31.96
N ARG A 49 20.35 -19.27 31.98
CA ARG A 49 19.18 -18.67 31.32
C ARG A 49 19.41 -18.79 29.82
N THR A 50 18.81 -19.80 29.26
CA THR A 50 18.58 -19.88 27.82
C THR A 50 17.80 -18.64 27.38
N ARG A 51 18.57 -17.67 26.84
CA ARG A 51 18.00 -16.43 26.29
C ARG A 51 17.44 -16.77 24.91
N THR A 52 16.32 -17.44 24.88
CA THR A 52 15.63 -17.78 23.64
C THR A 52 14.21 -17.25 23.65
N THR A 53 13.86 -16.54 22.61
CA THR A 53 12.51 -16.36 22.04
C THR A 53 11.64 -15.19 22.48
N SER A 54 12.01 -14.29 23.38
CA SER A 54 11.14 -13.13 23.63
C SER A 54 11.18 -12.08 22.49
N GLY A 55 12.33 -11.93 21.82
CA GLY A 55 12.48 -10.98 20.71
C GLY A 55 11.73 -11.37 19.44
N GLN A 56 11.68 -12.65 19.11
CA GLN A 56 10.98 -13.16 17.93
C GLN A 56 9.46 -13.12 18.07
N ARG A 57 8.92 -13.40 19.26
CA ARG A 57 7.47 -13.28 19.51
C ARG A 57 6.99 -11.83 19.49
N ALA A 58 7.79 -10.89 19.98
CA ALA A 58 7.45 -9.47 19.94
C ALA A 58 7.49 -8.88 18.51
N ALA A 59 8.32 -9.42 17.61
CA ALA A 59 8.35 -9.05 16.20
C ALA A 59 7.12 -9.58 15.45
N ALA A 60 6.68 -10.80 15.74
CA ALA A 60 5.49 -11.39 15.13
C ALA A 60 4.18 -10.66 15.49
N SER A 61 4.12 -9.98 16.66
CA SER A 61 2.93 -9.25 17.10
C SER A 61 2.79 -7.84 16.49
N ARG A 62 3.85 -7.28 15.91
CA ARG A 62 3.85 -5.90 15.36
C ARG A 62 3.29 -5.80 13.93
N GLY A 63 3.05 -6.90 13.27
CA GLY A 63 2.66 -6.92 11.87
C GLY A 63 3.81 -6.53 10.92
N ILE A 64 3.54 -6.53 9.62
CA ILE A 64 4.52 -6.20 8.59
C ILE A 64 4.08 -4.94 7.83
N SER A 65 5.01 -4.05 7.45
CA SER A 65 4.68 -2.91 6.61
C SER A 65 4.82 -3.25 5.11
N CYS A 66 4.29 -2.37 4.26
CA CYS A 66 4.20 -2.61 2.81
C CYS A 66 5.56 -2.86 2.15
N VAL A 67 6.61 -2.12 2.53
CA VAL A 67 7.94 -2.26 1.94
C VAL A 67 8.60 -3.58 2.29
N PRO A 68 8.75 -3.99 3.57
CA PRO A 68 9.25 -5.32 3.90
C PRO A 68 8.45 -6.45 3.25
N TYR A 69 7.13 -6.32 3.19
CA TYR A 69 6.27 -7.30 2.53
C TYR A 69 6.59 -7.41 1.03
N ALA A 70 6.62 -6.27 0.31
CA ALA A 70 6.91 -6.25 -1.11
C ALA A 70 8.30 -6.85 -1.42
N ARG A 71 9.34 -6.51 -0.64
CA ARG A 71 10.67 -7.12 -0.76
C ARG A 71 10.65 -8.63 -0.56
N GLN A 72 9.95 -9.10 0.47
CA GLN A 72 9.85 -10.53 0.77
C GLN A 72 9.18 -11.31 -0.36
N VAL A 73 8.15 -10.74 -1.00
CA VAL A 73 7.38 -11.40 -2.05
C VAL A 73 8.07 -11.33 -3.41
N THR A 74 8.70 -10.19 -3.72
CA THR A 74 9.27 -9.95 -5.07
C THR A 74 10.77 -10.19 -5.15
N GLY A 75 11.49 -10.19 -4.04
CA GLY A 75 12.96 -10.20 -4.02
C GLY A 75 13.60 -8.89 -4.47
N MET A 76 12.81 -7.85 -4.79
CA MET A 76 13.36 -6.55 -5.20
C MET A 76 14.09 -5.87 -4.05
N ASP A 77 15.34 -5.49 -4.28
CA ASP A 77 16.14 -4.70 -3.35
C ASP A 77 16.03 -3.20 -3.67
N ILE A 78 14.92 -2.58 -3.26
CA ILE A 78 14.69 -1.15 -3.39
C ILE A 78 14.62 -0.53 -1.99
N SER A 79 15.45 0.47 -1.72
CA SER A 79 15.51 1.16 -0.43
C SER A 79 14.39 2.20 -0.26
N GLY A 80 14.23 2.73 0.95
CA GLY A 80 13.32 3.82 1.28
C GLY A 80 11.91 3.36 1.63
N ASN A 81 11.03 4.35 1.80
CA ASN A 81 9.61 4.16 2.05
C ASN A 81 8.84 3.94 0.75
N GLY A 82 7.56 3.60 0.82
CA GLY A 82 6.74 3.35 -0.36
C GLY A 82 6.78 4.49 -1.39
N ARG A 83 6.75 5.75 -0.93
CA ARG A 83 6.84 6.94 -1.80
C ARG A 83 8.15 7.06 -2.57
N ASP A 84 9.22 6.47 -2.05
CA ASP A 84 10.56 6.59 -2.62
C ASP A 84 10.84 5.50 -3.67
N TRP A 85 10.06 4.42 -3.65
CA TRP A 85 10.31 3.23 -4.46
C TRP A 85 10.33 3.50 -5.96
N TRP A 86 9.42 4.32 -6.46
CA TRP A 86 9.39 4.66 -7.87
C TRP A 86 10.69 5.31 -8.34
N HIS A 87 11.20 6.25 -7.57
CA HIS A 87 12.43 6.97 -7.88
C HIS A 87 13.65 6.08 -7.68
N ASN A 88 13.69 5.33 -6.59
CA ASN A 88 14.82 4.46 -6.24
C ASN A 88 14.92 3.21 -7.15
N ALA A 89 13.86 2.86 -7.85
CA ALA A 89 13.86 1.82 -8.88
C ALA A 89 14.51 2.28 -10.20
N ALA A 90 14.66 3.60 -10.41
CA ALA A 90 15.20 4.16 -11.66
C ALA A 90 16.59 3.59 -11.96
N GLY A 91 16.82 3.21 -13.21
CA GLY A 91 18.08 2.65 -13.67
C GLY A 91 18.37 1.20 -13.20
N ARG A 92 17.65 0.69 -12.18
CA ARG A 92 17.81 -0.67 -11.67
C ARG A 92 16.70 -1.60 -12.14
N TYR A 93 15.46 -1.15 -12.08
CA TYR A 93 14.28 -1.92 -12.45
C TYR A 93 13.49 -1.24 -13.55
N ALA A 94 12.90 -2.00 -14.44
CA ALA A 94 11.99 -1.51 -15.45
C ALA A 94 10.75 -0.89 -14.78
N ARG A 95 10.26 0.22 -15.34
CA ARG A 95 9.06 0.92 -14.87
C ARG A 95 8.13 1.21 -16.04
N GLY A 96 6.84 1.21 -15.79
CA GLY A 96 5.86 1.47 -16.84
C GLY A 96 4.43 1.59 -16.32
N GLN A 97 3.51 1.77 -17.24
CA GLN A 97 2.09 1.97 -16.94
C GLN A 97 1.25 0.69 -17.18
N ARG A 98 1.86 -0.42 -17.52
CA ARG A 98 1.13 -1.68 -17.73
C ARG A 98 1.31 -2.59 -16.54
N PRO A 99 0.21 -3.12 -15.95
CA PRO A 99 0.29 -4.09 -14.87
C PRO A 99 0.82 -5.43 -15.40
N GLU A 100 1.68 -6.06 -14.61
CA GLU A 100 2.14 -7.43 -14.82
C GLU A 100 2.10 -8.17 -13.49
N ARG A 101 1.77 -9.45 -13.50
CA ARG A 101 1.86 -10.26 -12.29
C ARG A 101 3.28 -10.22 -11.71
N GLY A 102 3.39 -9.97 -10.41
CA GLY A 102 4.68 -9.83 -9.72
C GLY A 102 5.28 -8.41 -9.82
N SER A 103 4.72 -7.50 -10.63
CA SER A 103 5.12 -6.09 -10.58
C SER A 103 4.59 -5.41 -9.32
N VAL A 104 5.16 -4.26 -8.99
CA VAL A 104 4.80 -3.49 -7.80
C VAL A 104 4.11 -2.19 -8.21
N LEU A 105 2.83 -2.04 -7.87
CA LEU A 105 2.10 -0.78 -8.00
C LEU A 105 2.60 0.20 -6.94
N SER A 106 3.07 1.37 -7.38
CA SER A 106 3.68 2.40 -6.54
C SER A 106 2.76 3.59 -6.34
N PHE A 107 2.48 3.91 -5.09
CA PHE A 107 1.66 5.06 -4.69
C PHE A 107 2.55 6.16 -4.11
N PRO A 108 2.50 7.39 -4.63
CA PRO A 108 3.13 8.55 -3.99
C PRO A 108 2.50 8.86 -2.63
N ALA A 109 3.13 9.75 -1.89
CA ALA A 109 2.51 10.32 -0.72
C ALA A 109 1.23 11.08 -1.11
N SER A 110 0.11 10.77 -0.46
CA SER A 110 -1.16 11.46 -0.71
C SER A 110 -2.08 11.41 0.51
N GLY A 111 -2.65 12.54 0.89
CA GLY A 111 -3.52 12.64 2.06
C GLY A 111 -2.89 12.05 3.31
N GLY A 112 -3.61 11.19 4.03
CA GLY A 112 -3.10 10.50 5.24
C GLY A 112 -1.99 9.47 5.00
N MET A 113 -1.69 9.13 3.74
CA MET A 113 -0.63 8.18 3.36
C MET A 113 0.70 8.89 3.11
N ARG A 114 1.24 9.54 4.13
CA ARG A 114 2.43 10.40 4.01
C ARG A 114 3.70 9.68 3.55
N MET A 115 3.83 8.40 3.82
CA MET A 115 4.99 7.59 3.42
C MET A 115 4.80 6.86 2.09
N GLY A 116 3.70 7.17 1.38
CA GLY A 116 3.33 6.42 0.19
C GLY A 116 3.00 4.95 0.49
N HIS A 117 2.82 4.17 -0.56
CA HIS A 117 2.53 2.74 -0.43
C HIS A 117 3.06 1.95 -1.62
N VAL A 118 3.27 0.66 -1.41
CA VAL A 118 3.60 -0.31 -2.45
C VAL A 118 2.75 -1.56 -2.29
N ALA A 119 2.32 -2.11 -3.41
CA ALA A 119 1.50 -3.32 -3.46
C ALA A 119 1.93 -4.22 -4.61
N VAL A 120 1.98 -5.52 -4.39
CA VAL A 120 2.40 -6.49 -5.41
C VAL A 120 1.19 -6.93 -6.23
N VAL A 121 1.27 -6.87 -7.54
CA VAL A 121 0.21 -7.36 -8.44
C VAL A 121 0.19 -8.88 -8.39
N SER A 122 -0.87 -9.45 -7.86
CA SER A 122 -1.07 -10.90 -7.79
C SER A 122 -1.78 -11.44 -9.02
N ARG A 123 -2.65 -10.64 -9.65
CA ARG A 123 -3.36 -11.01 -10.89
C ARG A 123 -3.75 -9.78 -11.70
N VAL A 124 -3.67 -9.89 -13.02
CA VAL A 124 -4.30 -8.96 -13.96
C VAL A 124 -5.64 -9.58 -14.35
N VAL A 125 -6.75 -8.90 -14.03
CA VAL A 125 -8.11 -9.40 -14.26
C VAL A 125 -8.58 -8.99 -15.65
N ASP A 126 -8.45 -7.70 -15.95
CA ASP A 126 -8.76 -7.11 -17.26
C ASP A 126 -7.94 -5.84 -17.50
N ALA A 127 -8.27 -5.05 -18.52
CA ALA A 127 -7.53 -3.86 -18.90
C ALA A 127 -7.55 -2.77 -17.82
N ARG A 128 -8.54 -2.77 -16.91
CA ARG A 128 -8.73 -1.75 -15.87
C ARG A 128 -8.81 -2.31 -14.46
N VAL A 129 -8.71 -3.63 -14.28
CA VAL A 129 -8.82 -4.26 -12.96
C VAL A 129 -7.67 -5.21 -12.74
N ILE A 130 -7.01 -5.04 -11.62
CA ILE A 130 -6.00 -5.96 -11.10
C ILE A 130 -6.37 -6.42 -9.69
N GLU A 131 -5.73 -7.47 -9.23
CA GLU A 131 -5.68 -7.83 -7.82
C GLU A 131 -4.27 -7.64 -7.29
N ILE A 132 -4.18 -7.13 -6.08
CA ILE A 132 -2.92 -6.88 -5.40
C ILE A 132 -2.87 -7.60 -4.06
N ASP A 133 -1.64 -7.94 -3.67
CA ASP A 133 -1.31 -8.34 -2.30
C ASP A 133 -0.48 -7.24 -1.65
N HIS A 134 -0.84 -6.82 -0.45
CA HIS A 134 -0.15 -5.75 0.24
C HIS A 134 -0.23 -5.88 1.76
N ALA A 135 0.51 -5.06 2.47
CA ALA A 135 0.47 -5.05 3.93
C ALA A 135 0.36 -3.62 4.48
N ASN A 136 -0.20 -3.50 5.69
CA ASN A 136 -0.26 -2.24 6.43
C ASN A 136 -1.06 -1.11 5.75
N TRP A 137 -2.09 -1.44 4.98
CA TRP A 137 -2.96 -0.42 4.37
C TRP A 137 -3.74 0.34 5.45
N GLY A 138 -4.36 -0.42 6.36
CA GLY A 138 -5.26 0.11 7.39
C GLY A 138 -6.59 0.57 6.80
N GLY A 139 -7.58 0.75 7.68
CA GLY A 139 -8.92 1.18 7.30
C GLY A 139 -9.96 0.65 8.28
N PRO A 140 -11.24 0.96 8.11
CA PRO A 140 -12.29 0.43 8.95
C PRO A 140 -12.27 -1.10 8.98
N GLY A 141 -12.13 -1.69 10.17
CA GLY A 141 -12.03 -3.12 10.36
C GLY A 141 -10.70 -3.78 9.97
N ILE A 142 -9.72 -3.02 9.45
CA ILE A 142 -8.42 -3.53 9.01
C ILE A 142 -7.33 -3.03 9.95
N ARG A 143 -6.72 -3.96 10.70
CA ARG A 143 -5.61 -3.62 11.59
C ARG A 143 -4.36 -3.28 10.78
N ARG A 144 -3.65 -2.22 11.16
CA ARG A 144 -2.34 -1.90 10.59
C ARG A 144 -1.36 -3.06 10.80
N GLY A 145 -0.51 -3.30 9.82
CA GLY A 145 0.42 -4.42 9.81
C GLY A 145 -0.18 -5.75 9.32
N SER A 146 -1.48 -5.81 9.03
CA SER A 146 -2.10 -6.98 8.40
C SER A 146 -1.70 -7.09 6.94
N ILE A 147 -1.51 -8.34 6.49
CA ILE A 147 -1.37 -8.68 5.07
C ILE A 147 -2.78 -8.87 4.51
N MET A 148 -3.05 -8.23 3.38
CA MET A 148 -4.26 -8.39 2.59
C MET A 148 -3.90 -8.96 1.23
N ARG A 149 -4.67 -9.93 0.73
CA ARG A 149 -4.42 -10.61 -0.55
C ARG A 149 -5.65 -10.51 -1.46
N GLY A 150 -5.39 -10.48 -2.76
CA GLY A 150 -6.46 -10.46 -3.76
C GLY A 150 -7.33 -9.20 -3.70
N VAL A 151 -6.80 -8.09 -3.19
CA VAL A 151 -7.54 -6.83 -3.10
C VAL A 151 -7.67 -6.23 -4.49
N ARG A 152 -8.88 -5.96 -4.93
CA ARG A 152 -9.12 -5.40 -6.26
C ARG A 152 -8.71 -3.92 -6.32
N VAL A 153 -8.08 -3.57 -7.42
CA VAL A 153 -7.73 -2.19 -7.77
C VAL A 153 -8.27 -1.92 -9.16
N MET A 154 -9.01 -0.84 -9.28
CA MET A 154 -9.60 -0.38 -10.52
C MET A 154 -8.89 0.87 -11.02
N ASP A 155 -8.42 0.84 -12.26
CA ASP A 155 -7.97 2.03 -12.96
C ASP A 155 -9.16 2.93 -13.29
N VAL A 156 -9.08 4.17 -12.87
CA VAL A 156 -10.07 5.23 -13.14
C VAL A 156 -9.42 6.44 -13.83
N SER A 157 -8.24 6.25 -14.44
CA SER A 157 -7.63 7.25 -15.30
C SER A 157 -8.33 7.30 -16.65
N ASP A 158 -8.38 8.48 -17.26
CA ASP A 158 -9.06 8.66 -18.54
C ASP A 158 -8.35 7.89 -19.66
N ALA A 159 -7.01 7.91 -19.65
CA ALA A 159 -6.16 7.27 -20.65
C ALA A 159 -5.92 5.76 -20.44
N ASN A 160 -6.49 5.15 -19.39
CA ASN A 160 -6.20 3.77 -18.98
C ASN A 160 -4.67 3.55 -18.76
N ASP A 161 -4.05 4.50 -18.08
CA ASP A 161 -2.61 4.57 -17.84
C ASP A 161 -2.23 4.31 -16.38
N TRP A 162 -3.20 3.92 -15.55
CA TRP A 162 -3.02 3.58 -14.15
C TRP A 162 -2.45 4.73 -13.29
N THR A 163 -2.58 5.97 -13.73
CA THR A 163 -2.15 7.15 -12.93
C THR A 163 -3.13 7.47 -11.81
N ARG A 164 -4.36 6.96 -11.88
CA ARG A 164 -5.44 7.17 -10.91
C ARG A 164 -6.18 5.87 -10.69
N VAL A 165 -6.23 5.41 -9.45
CA VAL A 165 -6.86 4.13 -9.12
C VAL A 165 -7.82 4.24 -7.94
N ARG A 166 -8.76 3.30 -7.85
CA ARG A 166 -9.53 3.03 -6.64
C ARG A 166 -9.19 1.65 -6.12
N VAL A 167 -9.04 1.55 -4.80
CA VAL A 167 -8.75 0.30 -4.11
C VAL A 167 -10.02 -0.20 -3.45
N GLN A 168 -10.28 -1.49 -3.53
CA GLN A 168 -11.41 -2.15 -2.87
C GLN A 168 -11.45 -1.85 -1.38
N VAL A 169 -12.64 -1.63 -0.85
CA VAL A 169 -12.91 -1.45 0.59
C VAL A 169 -13.91 -2.50 1.05
N GLY A 170 -13.69 -3.05 2.24
CA GLY A 170 -14.54 -4.13 2.77
C GLY A 170 -14.43 -5.42 1.96
N HIS A 171 -15.46 -6.25 2.03
CA HIS A 171 -15.46 -7.61 1.44
C HIS A 171 -16.11 -7.68 0.05
N SER A 172 -16.85 -6.66 -0.35
CA SER A 172 -17.51 -6.65 -1.66
C SER A 172 -16.52 -6.28 -2.77
N ALA A 173 -16.44 -7.11 -3.79
CA ALA A 173 -15.62 -6.86 -4.98
C ALA A 173 -16.05 -5.62 -5.79
N ALA A 174 -17.25 -5.11 -5.55
CA ALA A 174 -17.81 -3.92 -6.20
C ALA A 174 -17.66 -2.64 -5.37
N SER A 175 -17.17 -2.73 -4.12
CA SER A 175 -17.00 -1.58 -3.23
C SER A 175 -15.60 -1.02 -3.34
N PHE A 176 -15.47 0.19 -3.87
CA PHE A 176 -14.18 0.87 -4.02
C PHE A 176 -14.14 2.16 -3.22
N GLY A 177 -12.97 2.43 -2.63
CA GLY A 177 -12.70 3.64 -1.86
C GLY A 177 -12.48 4.88 -2.75
N ARG A 178 -11.88 5.90 -2.15
CA ARG A 178 -11.52 7.14 -2.86
C ARG A 178 -10.51 6.88 -3.97
N VAL A 179 -10.31 7.86 -4.83
CA VAL A 179 -9.26 7.85 -5.85
C VAL A 179 -7.90 8.12 -5.20
N TYR A 180 -6.90 7.37 -5.62
CA TYR A 180 -5.50 7.52 -5.25
C TYR A 180 -4.65 7.77 -6.50
N PRO A 181 -3.68 8.70 -6.45
CA PRO A 181 -2.67 8.80 -7.49
C PRO A 181 -1.70 7.62 -7.39
N THR A 182 -1.16 7.20 -8.52
CA THR A 182 -0.09 6.20 -8.62
C THR A 182 0.97 6.65 -9.61
N HIS A 183 2.19 6.14 -9.43
CA HIS A 183 3.27 6.36 -10.39
C HIS A 183 3.23 5.36 -11.56
N GLY A 184 2.58 4.21 -11.36
CA GLY A 184 2.60 3.06 -12.25
C GLY A 184 3.25 1.84 -11.59
N PHE A 185 3.83 0.97 -12.39
CA PHE A 185 4.34 -0.34 -12.00
C PHE A 185 5.87 -0.42 -12.10
N ILE A 186 6.48 -0.97 -11.06
CA ILE A 186 7.90 -1.35 -11.03
C ILE A 186 7.95 -2.84 -11.33
N HIS A 187 8.63 -3.21 -12.41
CA HIS A 187 8.71 -4.60 -12.86
C HIS A 187 9.95 -5.29 -12.30
N ASN A 188 9.82 -6.54 -11.89
CA ASN A 188 10.94 -7.31 -11.33
C ASN A 188 11.87 -7.82 -12.45
N ARG A 189 12.45 -6.89 -13.18
CA ARG A 189 13.46 -7.11 -14.21
C ARG A 189 14.35 -5.87 -14.35
N PRO A 190 15.57 -6.01 -14.87
CA PRO A 190 16.47 -4.88 -15.05
C PRO A 190 15.86 -3.76 -15.91
N ALA A 191 16.25 -2.51 -15.60
CA ALA A 191 15.92 -1.37 -16.43
C ALA A 191 16.46 -1.57 -17.85
N GLY A 192 15.68 -1.15 -18.89
CA GLY A 192 16.06 -1.33 -20.28
C GLY A 192 15.84 -2.73 -20.86
N SER A 193 15.46 -3.72 -20.04
CA SER A 193 15.02 -5.01 -20.57
C SER A 193 13.70 -4.82 -21.33
N MET A 194 13.76 -4.98 -22.64
CA MET A 194 12.55 -5.04 -23.46
C MET A 194 11.77 -6.28 -23.05
N VAL A 195 10.51 -6.12 -22.68
CA VAL A 195 9.60 -7.27 -22.69
C VAL A 195 9.47 -7.66 -24.15
N ALA A 196 9.88 -8.87 -24.50
CA ALA A 196 9.19 -9.51 -25.59
C ALA A 196 7.71 -9.44 -25.18
N GLN A 197 6.94 -8.60 -25.85
CA GLN A 197 5.52 -8.44 -25.59
C GLN A 197 4.89 -9.80 -25.88
N ALA A 198 4.77 -10.64 -24.86
CA ALA A 198 3.82 -11.73 -24.93
C ALA A 198 2.49 -11.01 -25.14
N ALA A 199 2.10 -10.94 -26.40
CA ALA A 199 0.76 -10.58 -26.76
C ALA A 199 -0.11 -11.36 -25.78
N ALA A 200 -0.88 -10.65 -24.96
CA ALA A 200 -2.00 -11.29 -24.30
C ALA A 200 -2.65 -12.14 -25.40
N PRO A 201 -2.93 -13.43 -25.16
CA PRO A 201 -3.68 -14.16 -26.16
C PRO A 201 -4.90 -13.28 -26.41
N ALA A 202 -4.92 -12.65 -27.56
CA ALA A 202 -6.14 -12.05 -28.06
C ALA A 202 -7.14 -13.19 -27.87
N ALA A 203 -8.11 -12.97 -26.99
CA ALA A 203 -9.25 -13.85 -26.90
C ALA A 203 -9.59 -14.10 -28.36
N ALA A 204 -9.31 -15.31 -28.81
CA ALA A 204 -9.53 -15.71 -30.18
C ALA A 204 -11.02 -15.46 -30.38
N GLN A 205 -11.33 -14.30 -30.90
CA GLN A 205 -12.60 -14.03 -31.50
C GLN A 205 -12.63 -15.00 -32.66
N SER A 206 -13.20 -16.14 -32.35
CA SER A 206 -13.68 -17.08 -33.36
C SER A 206 -14.78 -16.37 -34.14
N GLN A 207 -14.39 -15.38 -34.92
CA GLN A 207 -15.11 -15.00 -36.12
C GLN A 207 -14.74 -16.09 -37.13
N ARG A 208 -15.42 -17.24 -37.00
CA ARG A 208 -15.63 -18.10 -38.15
C ARG A 208 -16.36 -17.19 -39.16
N PRO A 209 -15.78 -16.96 -40.35
CA PRO A 209 -16.56 -16.35 -41.40
C PRO A 209 -17.77 -17.26 -41.61
N HIS A 210 -18.95 -16.74 -41.36
CA HIS A 210 -20.16 -17.39 -41.79
C HIS A 210 -20.07 -17.53 -43.30
N ALA A 211 -19.79 -18.73 -43.76
CA ALA A 211 -19.93 -19.05 -45.16
C ALA A 211 -21.39 -18.68 -45.54
N PRO A 212 -21.62 -17.96 -46.64
CA PRO A 212 -22.98 -17.65 -47.07
C PRO A 212 -23.78 -18.93 -47.22
N LEU A 213 -24.94 -18.95 -46.59
CA LEU A 213 -25.88 -20.07 -46.71
C LEU A 213 -26.10 -20.37 -48.18
N THR A 214 -25.94 -21.61 -48.57
CA THR A 214 -26.19 -22.06 -49.94
C THR A 214 -27.69 -21.93 -50.26
N ALA A 215 -28.02 -21.73 -51.53
CA ALA A 215 -29.40 -21.59 -51.99
C ALA A 215 -30.32 -22.75 -51.54
N GLN A 216 -29.74 -23.96 -51.32
CA GLN A 216 -30.45 -25.13 -50.80
C GLN A 216 -30.86 -24.96 -49.31
N GLN A 217 -29.98 -24.38 -48.47
CA GLN A 217 -30.32 -24.16 -47.07
C GLN A 217 -31.37 -23.05 -46.85
N LEU A 218 -31.43 -22.11 -47.78
CA LEU A 218 -32.49 -21.09 -47.78
C LEU A 218 -33.86 -21.64 -48.26
N ALA A 219 -33.87 -22.70 -49.07
CA ALA A 219 -35.11 -23.34 -49.52
C ALA A 219 -35.76 -24.25 -48.45
N GLU A 220 -34.94 -24.86 -47.58
CA GLU A 220 -35.43 -25.70 -46.48
C GLU A 220 -36.03 -24.88 -45.33
N ALA A 221 -35.52 -23.68 -45.08
CA ALA A 221 -36.02 -22.80 -44.02
C ALA A 221 -37.38 -22.14 -44.32
N ARG A 222 -37.96 -22.37 -45.51
CA ARG A 222 -39.27 -21.83 -45.96
C ARG A 222 -40.37 -22.89 -46.10
N ARG A 223 -40.13 -24.11 -45.62
CA ARG A 223 -41.18 -25.15 -45.48
C ARG A 223 -41.51 -25.35 -43.97
#